data_c6f7649932caa7d635f26140908e1019
#
_entry.id   c6f7649932caa7d635f26140908e1019
#
_cell.length_a   1.000
_cell.length_b   1.000
_cell.length_c   1.000
_cell.angle_alpha   90.00
_cell.angle_beta   90.00
_cell.angle_gamma   90.00
#
_symmetry.space_group_name_H-M   'P 1'
#
loop_
_entity.id
_entity.type
_entity.pdbx_description
1 polymer ?
#
loop_
_entity_poly.entity_id
_entity_poly.type
_entity_poly.pdbx_seq_one_letter_code
_entity_poly.pdbx_strand_id
1 'polypeptide(L)'
;MMISRYKEKTVVYLPTQWVSRNCFWLLLFLAVFLLSACYHAPYRTASGPEPEVAVETPKIPLTQLYFYPKAGQTNEQQSRDHYECYNWAVKQTGFDPGQSAIPKDQRVRVVPMPPPGHDTATLAIAGAVLGALLGGPRHAMRGAMIGASGGAIAGAVSDSARMESARQQEEAYAAQDRANNARLEANSSRFRRAMSACMEGRDYSVR
;
A
#
# COMPACT_ATOMS: atom_id res chain seq x y z
N MET A 1 61.82 -17.61 64.11
CA MET A 1 62.14 -18.19 62.82
C MET A 1 60.77 -18.31 62.04
N MET A 2 60.44 -17.29 61.32
CA MET A 2 59.14 -17.21 60.58
C MET A 2 59.44 -17.34 59.10
N ILE A 3 58.92 -18.40 58.49
CA ILE A 3 59.00 -18.61 57.03
C ILE A 3 57.66 -18.12 56.43
N SER A 4 57.75 -16.96 55.76
CA SER A 4 56.63 -16.42 54.96
C SER A 4 56.47 -17.19 53.67
N ARG A 5 55.28 -17.80 53.44
CA ARG A 5 54.93 -18.40 52.16
C ARG A 5 54.37 -17.32 51.24
N TYR A 6 55.08 -17.02 50.20
CA TYR A 6 54.67 -16.21 49.09
C TYR A 6 53.73 -17.00 48.19
N LYS A 7 52.48 -16.57 48.08
CA LYS A 7 51.46 -17.20 47.23
C LYS A 7 51.56 -16.60 45.82
N GLU A 8 52.15 -17.33 44.93
CA GLU A 8 52.30 -16.97 43.53
C GLU A 8 50.90 -16.89 42.87
N LYS A 9 50.50 -15.71 42.43
CA LYS A 9 49.28 -15.50 41.62
C LYS A 9 49.62 -15.79 40.17
N THR A 10 49.23 -16.95 39.67
CA THR A 10 49.25 -17.28 38.24
C THR A 10 48.27 -16.36 37.51
N VAL A 11 48.77 -15.34 36.86
CA VAL A 11 48.03 -14.49 35.92
C VAL A 11 47.92 -15.27 34.60
N VAL A 12 46.74 -15.79 34.33
CA VAL A 12 46.42 -16.42 33.04
C VAL A 12 46.36 -15.34 31.97
N TYR A 13 47.43 -15.18 31.21
CA TYR A 13 47.45 -14.35 30.01
C TYR A 13 46.58 -15.05 28.92
N LEU A 14 45.35 -14.62 28.76
CA LEU A 14 44.59 -14.95 27.55
C LEU A 14 45.24 -14.25 26.36
N PRO A 15 45.53 -14.96 25.26
CA PRO A 15 46.18 -14.36 24.09
C PRO A 15 45.23 -13.34 23.45
N THR A 16 45.57 -12.08 23.61
CA THR A 16 44.80 -10.95 23.09
C THR A 16 44.53 -11.00 21.57
N GLN A 17 45.34 -11.72 20.85
CA GLN A 17 45.18 -11.94 19.39
C GLN A 17 43.97 -12.82 19.01
N TRP A 18 43.54 -13.73 19.89
CA TRP A 18 42.41 -14.60 19.63
C TRP A 18 41.09 -13.86 19.82
N VAL A 19 41.01 -12.96 20.77
CA VAL A 19 39.85 -12.11 21.05
C VAL A 19 39.65 -11.09 19.92
N SER A 20 40.69 -10.46 19.39
CA SER A 20 40.58 -9.47 18.32
C SER A 20 40.12 -10.08 16.99
N ARG A 21 40.57 -11.30 16.65
CA ARG A 21 40.19 -11.99 15.42
C ARG A 21 38.74 -12.45 15.42
N ASN A 22 38.27 -12.94 16.55
CA ASN A 22 36.85 -13.33 16.69
C ASN A 22 35.92 -12.13 16.77
N CYS A 23 36.36 -11.03 17.39
CA CYS A 23 35.60 -9.76 17.43
C CYS A 23 35.46 -9.15 16.03
N PHE A 24 36.50 -9.24 15.20
CA PHE A 24 36.45 -8.78 13.80
C PHE A 24 35.44 -9.59 12.97
N TRP A 25 35.43 -10.90 13.10
CA TRP A 25 34.44 -11.75 12.41
C TRP A 25 33.02 -11.51 12.93
N LEU A 26 32.81 -11.28 14.20
CA LEU A 26 31.52 -10.92 14.77
C LEU A 26 31.02 -9.56 14.26
N LEU A 27 31.87 -8.56 14.16
CA LEU A 27 31.54 -7.26 13.59
C LEU A 27 31.24 -7.36 12.10
N LEU A 28 31.98 -8.20 11.37
CA LEU A 28 31.75 -8.44 9.94
C LEU A 28 30.42 -9.16 9.70
N PHE A 29 30.09 -10.17 10.52
CA PHE A 29 28.78 -10.82 10.49
C PHE A 29 27.64 -9.86 10.87
N LEU A 30 27.85 -9.00 11.87
CA LEU A 30 26.88 -7.98 12.26
C LEU A 30 26.66 -6.96 11.14
N ALA A 31 27.73 -6.52 10.46
CA ALA A 31 27.63 -5.60 9.34
C ALA A 31 26.91 -6.21 8.13
N VAL A 32 27.18 -7.48 7.80
CA VAL A 32 26.46 -8.21 6.74
C VAL A 32 24.98 -8.38 7.10
N PHE A 33 24.68 -8.65 8.37
CA PHE A 33 23.30 -8.78 8.84
C PHE A 33 22.53 -7.44 8.77
N LEU A 34 23.18 -6.33 9.10
CA LEU A 34 22.59 -4.99 9.00
C LEU A 34 22.40 -4.56 7.54
N LEU A 35 23.28 -4.93 6.63
CA LEU A 35 23.13 -4.67 5.19
C LEU A 35 21.99 -5.48 4.55
N SER A 36 21.68 -6.66 5.07
CA SER A 36 20.56 -7.49 4.60
C SER A 36 19.18 -6.94 5.03
N ALA A 37 19.13 -6.05 6.04
CA ALA A 37 17.89 -5.46 6.54
C ALA A 37 17.27 -4.41 5.60
N CYS A 38 17.99 -3.97 4.54
CA CYS A 38 17.49 -3.01 3.56
C CYS A 38 16.76 -3.64 2.37
N TYR A 39 16.38 -4.92 2.45
CA TYR A 39 15.58 -5.54 1.40
C TYR A 39 14.12 -5.07 1.53
N HIS A 40 13.76 -4.08 0.72
CA HIS A 40 12.36 -3.65 0.59
C HIS A 40 11.57 -4.77 -0.07
N ALA A 41 10.74 -5.44 0.70
CA ALA A 41 9.81 -6.42 0.15
C ALA A 41 8.85 -5.74 -0.85
N PRO A 42 8.71 -6.26 -2.08
CA PRO A 42 7.79 -5.68 -3.04
C PRO A 42 6.34 -5.85 -2.53
N TYR A 43 5.60 -4.75 -2.49
CA TYR A 43 4.17 -4.79 -2.20
C TYR A 43 3.44 -5.37 -3.41
N ARG A 44 2.58 -6.36 -3.20
CA ARG A 44 1.63 -6.79 -4.21
C ARG A 44 0.34 -6.00 -4.07
N THR A 45 -0.06 -5.31 -5.11
CA THR A 45 -1.43 -4.82 -5.26
C THR A 45 -2.30 -6.02 -5.64
N ALA A 46 -3.13 -6.48 -4.72
CA ALA A 46 -4.12 -7.50 -5.01
C ALA A 46 -5.43 -6.81 -5.36
N SER A 47 -5.87 -6.94 -6.62
CA SER A 47 -7.27 -6.74 -6.96
C SER A 47 -8.02 -7.96 -6.42
N GLY A 48 -8.39 -7.92 -5.15
CA GLY A 48 -9.19 -8.99 -4.56
C GLY A 48 -10.64 -8.90 -5.07
N PRO A 49 -11.35 -10.05 -5.23
CA PRO A 49 -12.78 -9.98 -5.36
C PRO A 49 -13.33 -9.32 -4.10
N GLU A 50 -14.03 -8.22 -4.28
CA GLU A 50 -14.81 -7.56 -3.25
C GLU A 50 -15.79 -8.58 -2.66
N PRO A 51 -15.95 -8.67 -1.33
CA PRO A 51 -17.02 -9.48 -0.77
C PRO A 51 -18.33 -8.91 -1.33
N GLU A 52 -18.98 -9.73 -2.13
CA GLU A 52 -20.25 -9.49 -2.81
C GLU A 52 -21.37 -9.29 -1.81
N VAL A 53 -21.54 -8.08 -1.32
CA VAL A 53 -22.82 -7.51 -0.88
C VAL A 53 -22.73 -5.97 -1.05
N ALA A 54 -22.62 -5.50 -2.27
CA ALA A 54 -23.07 -4.17 -2.60
C ALA A 54 -24.20 -4.35 -3.61
N VAL A 55 -25.41 -4.08 -3.20
CA VAL A 55 -26.50 -3.77 -4.11
C VAL A 55 -25.95 -2.68 -5.03
N GLU A 56 -25.57 -3.07 -6.25
CA GLU A 56 -25.19 -2.11 -7.29
C GLU A 56 -26.41 -1.24 -7.54
N THR A 57 -26.46 -0.10 -6.88
CA THR A 57 -27.31 0.99 -7.34
C THR A 57 -26.89 1.27 -8.78
N PRO A 58 -27.82 1.18 -9.77
CA PRO A 58 -27.48 1.44 -11.16
C PRO A 58 -26.85 2.82 -11.25
N LYS A 59 -25.53 2.85 -11.52
CA LYS A 59 -24.78 4.10 -11.65
C LYS A 59 -25.28 4.77 -12.91
N ILE A 60 -26.15 5.77 -12.76
CA ILE A 60 -26.66 6.59 -13.87
C ILE A 60 -25.43 7.12 -14.62
N PRO A 61 -25.31 6.91 -15.95
CA PRO A 61 -24.18 7.42 -16.71
C PRO A 61 -24.02 8.92 -16.46
N LEU A 62 -22.82 9.37 -16.13
CA LEU A 62 -22.49 10.76 -15.80
C LEU A 62 -22.90 11.78 -16.86
N THR A 63 -23.22 11.30 -18.07
CA THR A 63 -23.59 12.11 -19.25
C THR A 63 -25.01 11.85 -19.74
N GLN A 64 -25.84 11.14 -18.97
CA GLN A 64 -27.22 10.87 -19.37
C GLN A 64 -28.05 12.17 -19.32
N LEU A 65 -28.67 12.49 -20.46
CA LEU A 65 -29.57 13.61 -20.64
C LEU A 65 -30.80 13.16 -21.44
N TYR A 66 -31.95 13.63 -21.09
CA TYR A 66 -33.20 13.37 -21.81
C TYR A 66 -33.65 14.60 -22.53
N PHE A 67 -33.94 14.47 -23.83
CA PHE A 67 -34.35 15.55 -24.72
C PHE A 67 -35.78 15.33 -25.21
N TYR A 68 -36.64 16.33 -25.06
CA TYR A 68 -38.01 16.26 -25.48
C TYR A 68 -38.28 17.37 -26.51
N PRO A 69 -38.71 17.03 -27.76
CA PRO A 69 -39.01 18.01 -28.80
C PRO A 69 -40.23 18.88 -28.42
N LYS A 70 -40.12 20.19 -28.61
CA LYS A 70 -41.21 21.15 -28.34
C LYS A 70 -41.93 21.61 -29.60
N ALA A 71 -41.28 21.56 -30.77
CA ALA A 71 -41.75 22.08 -32.03
C ALA A 71 -42.15 20.98 -33.05
N GLY A 72 -42.40 19.75 -32.58
CA GLY A 72 -42.81 18.65 -33.46
C GLY A 72 -41.70 18.12 -34.38
N GLN A 73 -40.45 18.20 -33.95
CA GLN A 73 -39.27 17.69 -34.69
C GLN A 73 -39.43 16.21 -35.01
N THR A 74 -39.14 15.81 -36.26
CA THR A 74 -39.17 14.40 -36.70
C THR A 74 -38.04 13.61 -36.07
N ASN A 75 -38.11 12.27 -36.07
CA ASN A 75 -37.06 11.40 -35.51
C ASN A 75 -35.72 11.59 -36.24
N GLU A 76 -35.76 11.83 -37.56
CA GLU A 76 -34.54 12.09 -38.34
C GLU A 76 -33.93 13.44 -37.98
N GLN A 77 -34.74 14.44 -37.73
CA GLN A 77 -34.28 15.74 -37.26
C GLN A 77 -33.70 15.63 -35.84
N GLN A 78 -34.40 14.94 -34.94
CA GLN A 78 -33.91 14.72 -33.56
C GLN A 78 -32.52 14.03 -33.56
N SER A 79 -32.35 12.99 -34.40
CA SER A 79 -31.06 12.28 -34.50
C SER A 79 -29.93 13.18 -35.02
N ARG A 80 -30.24 14.04 -36.01
CA ARG A 80 -29.30 15.00 -36.56
C ARG A 80 -28.93 16.07 -35.53
N ASP A 81 -29.89 16.66 -34.90
CA ASP A 81 -29.74 17.72 -33.91
C ASP A 81 -28.90 17.18 -32.71
N HIS A 82 -29.21 15.97 -32.27
CA HIS A 82 -28.44 15.30 -31.20
C HIS A 82 -26.97 15.12 -31.59
N TYR A 83 -26.71 14.60 -32.79
CA TYR A 83 -25.36 14.39 -33.27
C TYR A 83 -24.55 15.68 -33.41
N GLU A 84 -25.16 16.71 -33.96
CA GLU A 84 -24.50 18.02 -34.14
C GLU A 84 -24.24 18.69 -32.80
N CYS A 85 -25.19 18.67 -31.86
CA CYS A 85 -24.99 19.20 -30.53
C CYS A 85 -23.98 18.42 -29.72
N TYR A 86 -23.89 17.07 -29.89
CA TYR A 86 -22.86 16.27 -29.28
C TYR A 86 -21.45 16.69 -29.76
N ASN A 87 -21.25 16.77 -31.08
CA ASN A 87 -19.97 17.18 -31.65
C ASN A 87 -19.59 18.61 -31.25
N TRP A 88 -20.56 19.50 -31.18
CA TRP A 88 -20.35 20.87 -30.72
C TRP A 88 -19.95 20.89 -29.25
N ALA A 89 -20.64 20.15 -28.39
CA ALA A 89 -20.31 20.04 -26.96
C ALA A 89 -18.93 19.47 -26.71
N VAL A 90 -18.52 18.42 -27.47
CA VAL A 90 -17.16 17.87 -27.44
C VAL A 90 -16.12 18.93 -27.79
N LYS A 91 -16.36 19.69 -28.87
CA LYS A 91 -15.43 20.77 -29.29
C LYS A 91 -15.34 21.88 -28.24
N GLN A 92 -16.44 22.27 -27.63
CA GLN A 92 -16.45 23.34 -26.61
C GLN A 92 -15.80 22.95 -25.30
N THR A 93 -15.92 21.68 -24.89
CA THR A 93 -15.46 21.22 -23.58
C THR A 93 -14.13 20.48 -23.61
N GLY A 94 -13.70 20.01 -24.79
CA GLY A 94 -12.54 19.14 -24.95
C GLY A 94 -12.75 17.75 -24.30
N PHE A 95 -13.98 17.41 -23.95
CA PHE A 95 -14.31 16.14 -23.28
C PHE A 95 -15.26 15.32 -24.15
N ASP A 96 -14.84 14.11 -24.50
CA ASP A 96 -15.65 13.14 -25.24
C ASP A 96 -16.05 11.98 -24.32
N PRO A 97 -17.35 11.89 -23.94
CA PRO A 97 -17.83 10.80 -23.09
C PRO A 97 -17.67 9.42 -23.73
N GLY A 98 -17.71 9.33 -25.07
CA GLY A 98 -17.56 8.08 -25.79
C GLY A 98 -16.14 7.50 -25.76
N GLN A 99 -15.14 8.36 -25.60
CA GLN A 99 -13.72 7.96 -25.51
C GLN A 99 -13.19 7.92 -24.07
N SER A 100 -13.92 8.53 -23.14
CA SER A 100 -13.48 8.55 -21.75
C SER A 100 -13.66 7.18 -21.12
N ALA A 101 -12.54 6.56 -20.75
CA ALA A 101 -12.58 5.35 -19.91
C ALA A 101 -13.25 5.73 -18.58
N ILE A 102 -14.44 5.19 -18.33
CA ILE A 102 -15.11 5.33 -17.03
C ILE A 102 -14.23 4.59 -16.02
N PRO A 103 -13.68 5.24 -14.99
CA PRO A 103 -12.91 4.55 -13.98
C PRO A 103 -13.79 3.48 -13.35
N LYS A 104 -13.39 2.23 -13.47
CA LYS A 104 -14.00 1.16 -12.69
C LYS A 104 -13.68 1.48 -11.23
N ASP A 105 -14.69 1.42 -10.38
CA ASP A 105 -14.59 1.63 -8.94
C ASP A 105 -13.84 0.44 -8.32
N GLN A 106 -12.57 0.31 -8.64
CA GLN A 106 -11.69 -0.74 -8.15
C GLN A 106 -10.90 -0.17 -6.98
N ARG A 107 -11.36 -0.49 -5.78
CA ARG A 107 -10.55 -0.21 -4.59
C ARG A 107 -9.28 -1.03 -4.64
N VAL A 108 -8.15 -0.35 -4.76
CA VAL A 108 -6.84 -0.98 -4.67
C VAL A 108 -6.59 -1.32 -3.21
N ARG A 109 -6.49 -2.62 -2.91
CA ARG A 109 -6.07 -3.09 -1.59
C ARG A 109 -4.58 -3.41 -1.64
N VAL A 110 -3.81 -2.78 -0.76
CA VAL A 110 -2.37 -3.04 -0.62
C VAL A 110 -2.17 -4.14 0.42
N VAL A 111 -1.71 -5.31 -0.02
CA VAL A 111 -1.41 -6.41 0.88
C VAL A 111 0.09 -6.40 1.19
N PRO A 112 0.49 -6.22 2.46
CA PRO A 112 1.90 -6.27 2.83
C PRO A 112 2.47 -7.68 2.63
N MET A 113 3.69 -7.75 2.07
CA MET A 113 4.43 -9.00 1.91
C MET A 113 5.79 -8.86 2.62
N PRO A 114 6.16 -9.80 3.45
CA PRO A 114 5.42 -10.98 3.92
C PRO A 114 4.17 -10.62 4.76
N PRO A 115 3.27 -11.60 4.99
CA PRO A 115 2.04 -11.35 5.72
C PRO A 115 2.29 -10.92 7.16
N PRO A 116 1.33 -10.23 7.82
CA PRO A 116 1.44 -9.83 9.21
C PRO A 116 1.73 -11.02 10.12
N GLY A 117 2.62 -10.83 11.11
CA GLY A 117 3.07 -11.89 12.03
C GLY A 117 4.29 -12.68 11.55
N HIS A 118 4.69 -12.54 10.29
CA HIS A 118 5.88 -13.25 9.77
C HIS A 118 7.16 -12.83 10.49
N ASP A 119 7.41 -11.54 10.65
CA ASP A 119 8.62 -11.03 11.32
C ASP A 119 8.58 -11.32 12.81
N THR A 120 7.40 -11.24 13.42
CA THR A 120 7.19 -11.62 14.83
C THR A 120 7.62 -13.06 15.06
N ALA A 121 7.18 -14.00 14.22
CA ALA A 121 7.54 -15.41 14.35
C ALA A 121 9.03 -15.67 14.04
N THR A 122 9.56 -15.11 12.96
CA THR A 122 10.94 -15.34 12.54
C THR A 122 11.95 -14.76 13.53
N LEU A 123 11.71 -13.55 14.02
CA LEU A 123 12.60 -12.91 14.99
C LEU A 123 12.47 -13.52 16.39
N ALA A 124 11.29 -14.05 16.78
CA ALA A 124 11.14 -14.82 18.00
C ALA A 124 12.00 -16.10 17.97
N ILE A 125 11.95 -16.84 16.86
CA ILE A 125 12.75 -18.06 16.69
C ILE A 125 14.24 -17.72 16.67
N ALA A 126 14.66 -16.73 15.89
CA ALA A 126 16.05 -16.29 15.80
C ALA A 126 16.56 -15.81 17.17
N GLY A 127 15.79 -15.03 17.89
CA GLY A 127 16.10 -14.56 19.23
C GLY A 127 16.21 -15.70 20.23
N ALA A 128 15.32 -16.71 20.16
CA ALA A 128 15.41 -17.91 21.00
C ALA A 128 16.71 -18.66 20.79
N VAL A 129 17.11 -18.88 19.53
CA VAL A 129 18.37 -19.58 19.20
C VAL A 129 19.58 -18.81 19.71
N LEU A 130 19.65 -17.51 19.43
CA LEU A 130 20.75 -16.66 19.90
C LEU A 130 20.79 -16.58 21.43
N GLY A 131 19.64 -16.42 22.08
CA GLY A 131 19.54 -16.40 23.54
C GLY A 131 19.98 -17.71 24.19
N ALA A 132 19.64 -18.87 23.59
CA ALA A 132 20.08 -20.18 24.05
C ALA A 132 21.60 -20.32 23.96
N LEU A 133 22.19 -19.88 22.85
CA LEU A 133 23.67 -19.94 22.65
C LEU A 133 24.42 -19.05 23.64
N LEU A 134 23.93 -17.85 23.90
CA LEU A 134 24.51 -16.89 24.85
C LEU A 134 24.34 -17.36 26.30
N GLY A 135 23.25 -18.05 26.63
CA GLY A 135 22.98 -18.59 27.96
C GLY A 135 23.86 -19.77 28.35
N GLY A 136 24.52 -20.40 27.37
CA GLY A 136 25.38 -21.56 27.57
C GLY A 136 24.61 -22.77 28.09
N PRO A 137 25.29 -23.93 28.33
CA PRO A 137 24.64 -25.20 28.60
C PRO A 137 23.84 -25.26 29.89
N ARG A 138 24.13 -24.39 30.87
CA ARG A 138 23.40 -24.34 32.16
C ARG A 138 22.18 -23.44 32.16
N HIS A 139 22.10 -22.45 31.27
CA HIS A 139 21.05 -21.43 31.23
C HIS A 139 20.44 -21.26 29.85
N ALA A 140 20.62 -22.22 28.94
CA ALA A 140 20.10 -22.14 27.56
C ALA A 140 18.60 -21.88 27.49
N MET A 141 17.80 -22.56 28.34
CA MET A 141 16.35 -22.37 28.39
C MET A 141 15.96 -20.92 28.77
N ARG A 142 16.60 -20.37 29.80
CA ARG A 142 16.33 -18.98 30.22
C ARG A 142 16.76 -17.98 29.17
N GLY A 143 17.91 -18.20 28.53
CA GLY A 143 18.40 -17.40 27.44
C GLY A 143 17.46 -17.45 26.22
N ALA A 144 16.98 -18.65 25.87
CA ALA A 144 16.01 -18.82 24.79
C ALA A 144 14.70 -18.08 25.04
N MET A 145 14.15 -18.13 26.25
CA MET A 145 12.90 -17.43 26.60
C MET A 145 13.07 -15.91 26.51
N ILE A 146 14.16 -15.36 27.04
CA ILE A 146 14.45 -13.92 26.96
C ILE A 146 14.69 -13.49 25.50
N GLY A 147 15.44 -14.26 24.75
CA GLY A 147 15.72 -14.00 23.35
C GLY A 147 14.47 -14.08 22.47
N ALA A 148 13.60 -15.07 22.72
CA ALA A 148 12.33 -15.21 22.01
C ALA A 148 11.40 -14.03 22.26
N SER A 149 11.25 -13.60 23.52
CA SER A 149 10.38 -12.46 23.84
C SER A 149 10.90 -11.14 23.25
N GLY A 150 12.22 -10.89 23.32
CA GLY A 150 12.84 -9.72 22.69
C GLY A 150 12.69 -9.73 21.16
N GLY A 151 12.91 -10.89 20.54
CA GLY A 151 12.74 -11.08 19.11
C GLY A 151 11.28 -10.91 18.66
N ALA A 152 10.32 -11.44 19.43
CA ALA A 152 8.90 -11.26 19.15
C ALA A 152 8.46 -9.80 19.19
N ILE A 153 8.94 -9.04 20.19
CA ILE A 153 8.65 -7.59 20.30
C ILE A 153 9.23 -6.84 19.09
N ALA A 154 10.49 -7.10 18.74
CA ALA A 154 11.12 -6.46 17.58
C ALA A 154 10.38 -6.80 16.28
N GLY A 155 9.96 -8.06 16.10
CA GLY A 155 9.18 -8.51 14.97
C GLY A 155 7.80 -7.85 14.88
N ALA A 156 7.11 -7.72 16.01
CA ALA A 156 5.81 -7.06 16.06
C ALA A 156 5.89 -5.58 15.68
N VAL A 157 6.96 -4.88 16.07
CA VAL A 157 7.22 -3.50 15.63
C VAL A 157 7.44 -3.44 14.12
N SER A 158 8.22 -4.36 13.55
CA SER A 158 8.45 -4.45 12.11
C SER A 158 7.15 -4.73 11.34
N ASP A 159 6.35 -5.69 11.79
CA ASP A 159 5.07 -6.03 11.19
C ASP A 159 4.10 -4.85 11.23
N SER A 160 4.01 -4.13 12.37
CA SER A 160 3.14 -2.96 12.51
C SER A 160 3.56 -1.80 11.60
N ALA A 161 4.86 -1.53 11.46
CA ALA A 161 5.38 -0.50 10.57
C ALA A 161 5.03 -0.82 9.10
N ARG A 162 5.08 -2.11 8.73
CA ARG A 162 4.71 -2.57 7.38
C ARG A 162 3.22 -2.42 7.09
N MET A 163 2.37 -2.75 8.06
CA MET A 163 0.92 -2.54 7.95
C MET A 163 0.58 -1.06 7.81
N GLU A 164 1.25 -0.20 8.57
CA GLU A 164 1.05 1.24 8.46
C GLU A 164 1.48 1.78 7.09
N SER A 165 2.60 1.31 6.55
CA SER A 165 3.04 1.68 5.20
C SER A 165 2.03 1.23 4.12
N ALA A 166 1.43 0.04 4.28
CA ALA A 166 0.40 -0.45 3.36
C ALA A 166 -0.86 0.43 3.42
N ARG A 167 -1.31 0.84 4.60
CA ARG A 167 -2.44 1.77 4.78
C ARG A 167 -2.18 3.12 4.12
N GLN A 168 -0.99 3.70 4.33
CA GLN A 168 -0.63 4.98 3.72
C GLN A 168 -0.66 4.90 2.19
N GLN A 169 -0.24 3.78 1.61
CA GLN A 169 -0.34 3.56 0.17
C GLN A 169 -1.79 3.42 -0.30
N GLU A 170 -2.64 2.67 0.43
CA GLU A 170 -4.07 2.57 0.13
C GLU A 170 -4.76 3.95 0.16
N GLU A 171 -4.44 4.77 1.16
CA GLU A 171 -4.95 6.14 1.28
C GLU A 171 -4.50 7.02 0.12
N ALA A 172 -3.24 6.89 -0.32
CA ALA A 172 -2.71 7.62 -1.47
C ALA A 172 -3.44 7.23 -2.77
N TYR A 173 -3.66 5.94 -3.03
CA TYR A 173 -4.45 5.47 -4.17
C TYR A 173 -5.90 5.96 -4.09
N ALA A 174 -6.55 5.85 -2.93
CA ALA A 174 -7.91 6.34 -2.74
C ALA A 174 -8.01 7.86 -2.92
N ALA A 175 -7.00 8.63 -2.53
CA ALA A 175 -6.96 10.07 -2.77
C ALA A 175 -6.82 10.38 -4.26
N GLN A 176 -5.98 9.64 -4.98
CA GLN A 176 -5.83 9.79 -6.43
C GLN A 176 -7.12 9.45 -7.18
N ASP A 177 -7.80 8.37 -6.78
CA ASP A 177 -9.09 7.98 -7.38
C ASP A 177 -10.17 9.02 -7.14
N ARG A 178 -10.26 9.56 -5.93
CA ARG A 178 -11.17 10.67 -5.63
C ARG A 178 -10.89 11.90 -6.50
N ALA A 179 -9.62 12.26 -6.69
CA ALA A 179 -9.24 13.38 -7.55
C ALA A 179 -9.59 13.13 -9.02
N ASN A 180 -9.36 11.92 -9.53
CA ASN A 180 -9.72 11.53 -10.89
C ASN A 180 -11.24 11.53 -11.10
N ASN A 181 -11.99 10.98 -10.16
CA ASN A 181 -13.46 11.00 -10.21
C ASN A 181 -14.02 12.42 -10.16
N ALA A 182 -13.47 13.31 -9.33
CA ALA A 182 -13.87 14.70 -9.29
C ALA A 182 -13.59 15.45 -10.60
N ARG A 183 -12.45 15.17 -11.25
CA ARG A 183 -12.13 15.72 -12.59
C ARG A 183 -13.10 15.21 -13.65
N LEU A 184 -13.40 13.91 -13.65
CA LEU A 184 -14.34 13.29 -14.56
C LEU A 184 -15.73 13.91 -14.40
N GLU A 185 -16.22 14.06 -13.17
CA GLU A 185 -17.52 14.68 -12.88
C GLU A 185 -17.57 16.14 -13.33
N ALA A 186 -16.49 16.91 -13.10
CA ALA A 186 -16.41 18.30 -13.56
C ALA A 186 -16.45 18.40 -15.09
N ASN A 187 -15.77 17.49 -15.80
CA ASN A 187 -15.77 17.43 -17.26
C ASN A 187 -17.15 17.01 -17.80
N SER A 188 -17.73 15.98 -17.21
CA SER A 188 -19.08 15.50 -17.57
C SER A 188 -20.14 16.57 -17.35
N SER A 189 -20.05 17.31 -16.24
CA SER A 189 -20.94 18.42 -15.94
C SER A 189 -20.83 19.56 -16.95
N ARG A 190 -19.60 19.91 -17.39
CA ARG A 190 -19.38 20.89 -18.47
C ARG A 190 -19.99 20.42 -19.79
N PHE A 191 -19.77 19.14 -20.13
CA PHE A 191 -20.34 18.56 -21.33
C PHE A 191 -21.87 18.57 -21.31
N ARG A 192 -22.50 18.13 -20.20
CA ARG A 192 -23.98 18.18 -20.04
C ARG A 192 -24.53 19.59 -20.26
N ARG A 193 -23.90 20.62 -19.65
CA ARG A 193 -24.32 22.00 -19.82
C ARG A 193 -24.18 22.47 -21.26
N ALA A 194 -23.09 22.15 -21.94
CA ALA A 194 -22.92 22.52 -23.35
C ALA A 194 -23.95 21.82 -24.23
N MET A 195 -24.16 20.53 -24.03
CA MET A 195 -25.14 19.72 -24.75
C MET A 195 -26.57 20.28 -24.55
N SER A 196 -26.94 20.58 -23.29
CA SER A 196 -28.25 21.16 -22.95
C SER A 196 -28.45 22.50 -23.64
N ALA A 197 -27.48 23.42 -23.59
CA ALA A 197 -27.57 24.71 -24.21
C ALA A 197 -27.77 24.64 -25.74
N CYS A 198 -27.07 23.70 -26.41
CA CYS A 198 -27.24 23.48 -27.84
C CYS A 198 -28.66 22.96 -28.17
N MET A 199 -29.13 21.96 -27.40
CA MET A 199 -30.46 21.37 -27.64
C MET A 199 -31.59 22.33 -27.30
N GLU A 200 -31.47 23.11 -26.22
CA GLU A 200 -32.44 24.17 -25.88
C GLU A 200 -32.54 25.25 -26.96
N GLY A 201 -31.42 25.63 -27.57
CA GLY A 201 -31.38 26.54 -28.72
C GLY A 201 -32.04 26.00 -29.97
N ARG A 202 -32.40 24.70 -30.02
CA ARG A 202 -33.11 24.01 -31.10
C ARG A 202 -34.55 23.61 -30.71
N ASP A 203 -35.12 24.26 -29.71
CA ASP A 203 -36.47 24.01 -29.20
C ASP A 203 -36.69 22.60 -28.61
N TYR A 204 -35.68 22.08 -27.89
CA TYR A 204 -35.87 20.90 -27.03
C TYR A 204 -35.97 21.29 -25.55
N SER A 205 -36.70 20.51 -24.78
CA SER A 205 -36.67 20.56 -23.33
C SER A 205 -35.66 19.52 -22.83
N VAL A 206 -34.79 19.92 -21.95
CA VAL A 206 -33.73 19.05 -21.41
C VAL A 206 -33.97 18.75 -19.93
N ARG A 207 -33.84 17.48 -19.52
CA ARG A 207 -33.94 17.02 -18.13
C ARG A 207 -32.85 16.04 -17.78
#